data_517fffb013fab05fbe3fbd30d82b54f2
#
_entry.id   517fffb013fab05fbe3fbd30d82b54f2
#
_cell.length_a   1.000
_cell.length_b   1.000
_cell.length_c   1.000
_cell.angle_alpha   90.00
_cell.angle_beta   90.00
_cell.angle_gamma   90.00
#
_symmetry.space_group_name_H-M   'P 1'
#
loop_
_entity.id
_entity.type
_entity.pdbx_description
1 polymer ?
#
loop_
_entity_poly.entity_id
_entity_poly.type
_entity_poly.pdbx_seq_one_letter_code
_entity_poly.pdbx_strand_id
1 'polypeptide(L)'
;LFDISTHDAFAAPEVTTGGGAGAGSAGLSGFLRFLDWQCGLVRTPSQAARVAYAFAVRQSASGIRYSDVIVNPTHWNAWRGRELDLLDAFGAGFDEAEQDGLCQVGVAYSLLRNQSAAEAERLVGELVAARPRRVIALSVDGDEKVTGRTGEKFQTAFALAASAGLHRT
;
A
#
# COMPACT_ATOMS: atom_id res chain seq x y z
N LEU A 1 -12.38 -7.30 13.26
CA LEU A 1 -12.08 -8.54 12.55
C LEU A 1 -13.21 -8.81 11.57
N PHE A 2 -12.90 -8.84 10.28
CA PHE A 2 -13.87 -9.26 9.28
C PHE A 2 -14.04 -10.76 9.39
N ASP A 3 -15.25 -11.24 9.65
CA ASP A 3 -15.57 -12.65 9.49
C ASP A 3 -15.76 -12.92 8.00
N ILE A 4 -14.73 -13.49 7.38
CA ILE A 4 -14.69 -13.82 5.95
C ILE A 4 -15.29 -15.22 5.70
N SER A 5 -15.72 -15.93 6.74
CA SER A 5 -16.13 -17.33 6.65
C SER A 5 -17.51 -17.56 5.98
N THR A 6 -18.28 -16.50 5.72
CA THR A 6 -19.69 -16.63 5.34
C THR A 6 -20.04 -16.18 3.91
N HIS A 7 -19.07 -15.76 3.08
CA HIS A 7 -19.39 -15.32 1.73
C HIS A 7 -18.57 -16.05 0.67
N ASP A 8 -19.18 -16.98 -0.06
CA ASP A 8 -18.59 -17.65 -1.24
C ASP A 8 -18.08 -16.69 -2.33
N ALA A 9 -18.54 -15.44 -2.31
CA ALA A 9 -18.07 -14.39 -3.21
C ALA A 9 -16.63 -13.90 -2.90
N PHE A 10 -16.02 -14.34 -1.80
CA PHE A 10 -14.72 -13.91 -1.33
C PHE A 10 -13.76 -15.08 -1.08
N ALA A 11 -13.87 -16.16 -1.85
CA ALA A 11 -12.90 -17.23 -1.78
C ALA A 11 -11.48 -16.68 -2.00
N ALA A 12 -10.61 -16.85 -1.00
CA ALA A 12 -9.21 -16.44 -1.13
C ALA A 12 -8.57 -17.23 -2.27
N PRO A 13 -7.75 -16.60 -3.12
CA PRO A 13 -6.95 -17.36 -4.08
C PRO A 13 -6.07 -18.34 -3.31
N GLU A 14 -6.00 -19.59 -3.76
CA GLU A 14 -5.15 -20.59 -3.14
C GLU A 14 -3.70 -20.11 -3.12
N VAL A 15 -3.19 -19.84 -1.92
CA VAL A 15 -1.77 -19.66 -1.69
C VAL A 15 -1.21 -21.04 -1.38
N THR A 16 -0.77 -21.74 -2.41
CA THR A 16 -0.06 -23.01 -2.23
C THR A 16 1.29 -22.70 -1.59
N THR A 17 1.37 -22.85 -0.28
CA THR A 17 2.63 -22.97 0.45
C THR A 17 3.25 -24.30 0.06
N GLY A 18 4.00 -24.31 -1.05
CA GLY A 18 4.59 -25.52 -1.60
C GLY A 18 5.74 -26.02 -0.74
N GLY A 19 5.47 -27.04 0.06
CA GLY A 19 6.43 -28.00 0.53
C GLY A 19 6.36 -29.25 -0.35
N GLY A 20 6.86 -29.22 -1.57
CA GLY A 20 6.93 -30.38 -2.46
C GLY A 20 7.59 -30.02 -3.79
N ALA A 21 8.61 -30.74 -4.15
CA ALA A 21 9.27 -30.63 -5.46
C ALA A 21 8.24 -30.93 -6.58
N GLY A 22 7.80 -29.91 -7.33
CA GLY A 22 6.99 -30.09 -8.52
C GLY A 22 5.81 -29.15 -8.72
N ALA A 23 5.28 -28.47 -7.70
CA ALA A 23 4.25 -27.45 -7.88
C ALA A 23 4.96 -26.09 -8.05
N GLY A 24 4.74 -25.41 -9.16
CA GLY A 24 5.32 -24.09 -9.41
C GLY A 24 5.05 -23.17 -8.22
N SER A 25 6.11 -22.79 -7.52
CA SER A 25 6.01 -21.92 -6.35
C SER A 25 5.25 -20.66 -6.74
N ALA A 26 4.23 -20.31 -5.98
CA ALA A 26 3.47 -19.07 -6.19
C ALA A 26 4.39 -17.85 -6.15
N GLY A 27 5.57 -17.96 -5.54
CA GLY A 27 6.58 -16.92 -5.48
C GLY A 27 6.01 -15.56 -5.10
N LEU A 28 6.72 -14.52 -5.45
CA LEU A 28 6.28 -13.14 -5.23
C LEU A 28 4.96 -12.83 -5.98
N SER A 29 4.82 -13.31 -7.22
CA SER A 29 3.60 -13.06 -8.01
C SER A 29 2.35 -13.66 -7.37
N GLY A 30 2.47 -14.83 -6.73
CA GLY A 30 1.36 -15.46 -6.00
C GLY A 30 1.00 -14.65 -4.75
N PHE A 31 2.00 -14.19 -4.02
CA PHE A 31 1.79 -13.32 -2.87
C PHE A 31 1.10 -12.01 -3.27
N LEU A 32 1.53 -11.37 -4.36
CA LEU A 32 0.92 -10.13 -4.84
C LEU A 32 -0.55 -10.32 -5.22
N ARG A 33 -0.92 -11.45 -5.87
CA ARG A 33 -2.34 -11.76 -6.14
C ARG A 33 -3.16 -11.92 -4.86
N PHE A 34 -2.59 -12.55 -3.83
CA PHE A 34 -3.25 -12.66 -2.54
C PHE A 34 -3.42 -11.29 -1.87
N LEU A 35 -2.40 -10.44 -1.95
CA LEU A 35 -2.46 -9.06 -1.47
C LEU A 35 -3.57 -8.27 -2.19
N ASP A 36 -3.64 -8.35 -3.52
CA ASP A 36 -4.71 -7.70 -4.31
C ASP A 36 -6.10 -8.15 -3.85
N TRP A 37 -6.26 -9.45 -3.59
CA TRP A 37 -7.52 -9.98 -3.08
C TRP A 37 -7.84 -9.41 -1.70
N GLN A 38 -6.89 -9.40 -0.76
CA GLN A 38 -7.10 -8.83 0.58
C GLN A 38 -7.43 -7.33 0.53
N CYS A 39 -6.69 -6.56 -0.24
CA CYS A 39 -6.93 -5.13 -0.43
C CYS A 39 -8.31 -4.87 -1.04
N GLY A 40 -8.79 -5.76 -1.91
CA GLY A 40 -10.11 -5.68 -2.54
C GLY A 40 -11.29 -5.85 -1.56
N LEU A 41 -11.05 -6.34 -0.35
CA LEU A 41 -12.08 -6.44 0.70
C LEU A 41 -12.38 -5.08 1.36
N VAL A 42 -11.45 -4.14 1.29
CA VAL A 42 -11.58 -2.81 1.89
C VAL A 42 -12.14 -1.84 0.86
N ARG A 43 -13.40 -1.44 1.01
CA ARG A 43 -14.15 -0.70 0.00
C ARG A 43 -14.66 0.67 0.46
N THR A 44 -14.61 0.93 1.76
CA THR A 44 -15.14 2.18 2.33
C THR A 44 -14.07 2.90 3.17
N PRO A 45 -14.16 4.23 3.31
CA PRO A 45 -13.25 5.00 4.16
C PRO A 45 -13.19 4.48 5.60
N SER A 46 -14.32 4.11 6.17
CA SER A 46 -14.37 3.56 7.53
C SER A 46 -13.63 2.21 7.64
N GLN A 47 -13.70 1.35 6.62
CA GLN A 47 -12.94 0.11 6.61
C GLN A 47 -11.44 0.38 6.49
N ALA A 48 -11.01 1.31 5.63
CA ALA A 48 -9.62 1.70 5.47
C ALA A 48 -9.05 2.30 6.77
N ALA A 49 -9.77 3.23 7.40
CA ALA A 49 -9.37 3.80 8.69
C ALA A 49 -9.21 2.73 9.77
N ARG A 50 -10.14 1.77 9.86
CA ARG A 50 -10.05 0.65 10.82
C ARG A 50 -8.84 -0.26 10.56
N VAL A 51 -8.48 -0.50 9.30
CA VAL A 51 -7.27 -1.27 8.95
C VAL A 51 -6.02 -0.54 9.40
N ALA A 52 -5.95 0.77 9.16
CA ALA A 52 -4.85 1.62 9.59
C ALA A 52 -4.71 1.64 11.13
N TYR A 53 -5.81 1.86 11.83
CA TYR A 53 -5.84 1.82 13.30
C TYR A 53 -5.37 0.46 13.84
N ALA A 54 -5.92 -0.64 13.29
CA ALA A 54 -5.54 -2.00 13.71
C ALA A 54 -4.06 -2.31 13.45
N PHE A 55 -3.47 -1.76 12.40
CA PHE A 55 -2.03 -1.84 12.14
C PHE A 55 -1.24 -1.18 13.28
N ALA A 56 -1.59 0.07 13.65
CA ALA A 56 -0.93 0.79 14.73
C ALA A 56 -1.05 0.06 16.08
N VAL A 57 -2.22 -0.52 16.38
CA VAL A 57 -2.42 -1.38 17.57
C VAL A 57 -1.43 -2.55 17.58
N ARG A 58 -1.28 -3.26 16.45
CA ARG A 58 -0.34 -4.38 16.35
C ARG A 58 1.11 -3.96 16.54
N GLN A 59 1.51 -2.83 15.93
CA GLN A 59 2.86 -2.29 16.10
C GLN A 59 3.12 -1.94 17.56
N SER A 60 2.20 -1.26 18.22
CA SER A 60 2.30 -0.91 19.64
C SER A 60 2.39 -2.13 20.54
N ALA A 61 1.58 -3.17 20.27
CA ALA A 61 1.63 -4.43 21.01
C ALA A 61 2.98 -5.15 20.89
N SER A 62 3.72 -4.87 19.80
CA SER A 62 5.09 -5.38 19.58
C SER A 62 6.17 -4.44 20.14
N GLY A 63 5.80 -3.39 20.87
CA GLY A 63 6.74 -2.42 21.45
C GLY A 63 7.26 -1.38 20.46
N ILE A 64 6.70 -1.31 19.26
CA ILE A 64 7.10 -0.38 18.20
C ILE A 64 6.40 0.96 18.44
N ARG A 65 7.17 2.05 18.48
CA ARG A 65 6.65 3.40 18.68
C ARG A 65 6.46 4.19 17.39
N TYR A 66 7.21 3.84 16.35
CA TYR A 66 7.13 4.46 15.03
C TYR A 66 7.31 3.39 13.94
N SER A 67 6.52 3.48 12.88
CA SER A 67 6.60 2.62 11.70
C SER A 67 6.41 3.41 10.42
N ASP A 68 7.18 3.09 9.39
CA ASP A 68 6.85 3.44 8.02
C ASP A 68 6.15 2.25 7.35
N VAL A 69 5.04 2.52 6.67
CA VAL A 69 4.31 1.51 5.91
C VAL A 69 4.28 1.87 4.44
N ILE A 70 4.64 0.92 3.58
CA ILE A 70 4.53 1.09 2.14
C ILE A 70 3.08 0.79 1.72
N VAL A 71 2.46 1.74 1.05
CA VAL A 71 1.12 1.59 0.48
C VAL A 71 1.22 1.79 -1.03
N ASN A 72 0.90 0.73 -1.77
CA ASN A 72 0.72 0.82 -3.20
C ASN A 72 -0.78 0.83 -3.52
N PRO A 73 -1.36 1.97 -3.89
CA PRO A 73 -2.80 2.06 -4.14
C PRO A 73 -3.30 1.18 -5.28
N THR A 74 -2.42 0.73 -6.18
CA THR A 74 -2.80 -0.13 -7.31
C THR A 74 -3.33 -1.50 -6.86
N HIS A 75 -2.95 -1.97 -5.66
CA HIS A 75 -3.48 -3.19 -5.07
C HIS A 75 -4.91 -3.01 -4.51
N TRP A 76 -5.38 -1.77 -4.36
CA TRP A 76 -6.67 -1.44 -3.75
C TRP A 76 -7.73 -1.18 -4.83
N ASN A 77 -8.14 -2.22 -5.54
CA ASN A 77 -9.00 -2.12 -6.73
C ASN A 77 -10.29 -1.32 -6.53
N ALA A 78 -10.88 -1.33 -5.34
CA ALA A 78 -12.07 -0.55 -5.00
C ALA A 78 -11.82 0.98 -4.94
N TRP A 79 -10.54 1.38 -4.95
CA TRP A 79 -10.11 2.77 -4.81
C TRP A 79 -9.45 3.32 -6.07
N ARG A 80 -9.50 2.57 -7.16
CA ARG A 80 -8.93 3.01 -8.44
C ARG A 80 -9.55 4.34 -8.88
N GLY A 81 -8.71 5.35 -9.18
CA GLY A 81 -9.11 6.72 -9.47
C GLY A 81 -9.52 7.53 -8.23
N ARG A 82 -9.36 6.97 -7.03
CA ARG A 82 -9.65 7.58 -5.75
C ARG A 82 -8.53 7.29 -4.74
N GLU A 83 -7.31 7.27 -5.23
CA GLU A 83 -6.12 6.89 -4.43
C GLU A 83 -5.89 7.85 -3.27
N LEU A 84 -6.20 9.13 -3.46
CA LEU A 84 -6.10 10.14 -2.39
C LEU A 84 -7.14 9.92 -1.29
N ASP A 85 -8.37 9.53 -1.63
CA ASP A 85 -9.39 9.20 -0.64
C ASP A 85 -8.95 8.02 0.25
N LEU A 86 -8.25 7.03 -0.33
CA LEU A 86 -7.68 5.91 0.41
C LEU A 86 -6.61 6.39 1.40
N LEU A 87 -5.70 7.25 0.95
CA LEU A 87 -4.64 7.80 1.79
C LEU A 87 -5.22 8.65 2.93
N ASP A 88 -6.23 9.46 2.66
CA ASP A 88 -6.92 10.25 3.67
C ASP A 88 -7.62 9.36 4.70
N ALA A 89 -8.26 8.28 4.24
CA ALA A 89 -8.90 7.31 5.13
C ALA A 89 -7.88 6.59 6.02
N PHE A 90 -6.72 6.17 5.48
CA PHE A 90 -5.63 5.64 6.30
C PHE A 90 -5.10 6.68 7.27
N GLY A 91 -4.89 7.92 6.79
CA GLY A 91 -4.45 9.03 7.63
C GLY A 91 -5.36 9.23 8.83
N ALA A 92 -6.68 9.20 8.64
CA ALA A 92 -7.66 9.32 9.72
C ALA A 92 -7.50 8.20 10.77
N GLY A 93 -7.32 6.94 10.34
CA GLY A 93 -7.11 5.83 11.26
C GLY A 93 -5.79 5.90 12.01
N PHE A 94 -4.71 6.37 11.36
CA PHE A 94 -3.41 6.59 12.02
C PHE A 94 -3.45 7.79 12.97
N ASP A 95 -4.19 8.86 12.63
CA ASP A 95 -4.39 10.01 13.51
C ASP A 95 -5.13 9.62 14.80
N GLU A 96 -6.19 8.80 14.67
CA GLU A 96 -6.92 8.26 15.81
C GLU A 96 -6.02 7.40 16.70
N ALA A 97 -5.23 6.50 16.11
CA ALA A 97 -4.30 5.65 16.84
C ALA A 97 -3.23 6.48 17.59
N GLU A 98 -2.71 7.54 16.99
CA GLU A 98 -1.74 8.41 17.65
C GLU A 98 -2.36 9.19 18.81
N GLN A 99 -3.62 9.64 18.69
CA GLN A 99 -4.37 10.28 19.78
C GLN A 99 -4.56 9.31 20.95
N ASP A 100 -4.73 8.02 20.69
CA ASP A 100 -4.81 6.98 21.71
C ASP A 100 -3.44 6.55 22.28
N GLY A 101 -2.36 7.24 21.91
CA GLY A 101 -1.01 6.96 22.38
C GLY A 101 -0.36 5.70 21.77
N LEU A 102 -0.89 5.23 20.65
CA LEU A 102 -0.36 4.09 19.90
C LEU A 102 0.81 4.48 18.98
N CYS A 103 1.30 3.49 18.23
CA CYS A 103 2.41 3.66 17.30
C CYS A 103 2.12 4.76 16.26
N GLN A 104 3.03 5.70 16.11
CA GLN A 104 2.99 6.68 15.02
C GLN A 104 3.32 5.99 13.70
N VAL A 105 2.60 6.36 12.63
CA VAL A 105 2.79 5.72 11.33
C VAL A 105 2.96 6.76 10.23
N GLY A 106 4.06 6.65 9.49
CA GLY A 106 4.30 7.32 8.23
C GLY A 106 3.92 6.42 7.05
N VAL A 107 3.48 7.00 5.94
CA VAL A 107 3.11 6.29 4.72
C VAL A 107 4.10 6.60 3.60
N ALA A 108 4.75 5.58 3.06
CA ALA A 108 5.46 5.66 1.80
C ALA A 108 4.49 5.27 0.67
N TYR A 109 4.14 6.24 -0.18
CA TYR A 109 3.34 5.99 -1.38
C TYR A 109 4.20 5.22 -2.38
N SER A 110 3.72 4.08 -2.87
CA SER A 110 4.50 3.26 -3.80
C SER A 110 3.91 3.27 -5.21
N LEU A 111 4.78 3.53 -6.19
CA LEU A 111 4.51 3.32 -7.60
C LEU A 111 4.69 1.84 -7.96
N LEU A 112 3.94 1.35 -8.93
CA LEU A 112 4.15 0.01 -9.45
C LEU A 112 5.15 0.03 -10.62
N ARG A 113 6.12 -0.88 -10.61
CA ARG A 113 7.19 -0.96 -11.62
C ARG A 113 6.70 -0.99 -13.05
N ASN A 114 5.50 -1.55 -13.32
CA ASN A 114 4.95 -1.64 -14.67
C ASN A 114 4.15 -0.40 -15.12
N GLN A 115 3.93 0.58 -14.23
CA GLN A 115 3.28 1.85 -14.61
C GLN A 115 4.13 2.60 -15.65
N SER A 116 3.47 3.41 -16.47
CA SER A 116 4.15 4.32 -17.39
C SER A 116 4.76 5.52 -16.64
N ALA A 117 5.78 6.15 -17.22
CA ALA A 117 6.35 7.39 -16.67
C ALA A 117 5.28 8.48 -16.52
N ALA A 118 4.46 8.68 -17.56
CA ALA A 118 3.41 9.69 -17.56
C ALA A 118 2.34 9.47 -16.46
N GLU A 119 1.97 8.21 -16.21
CA GLU A 119 1.05 7.89 -15.11
C GLU A 119 1.69 8.14 -13.75
N ALA A 120 2.95 7.76 -13.57
CA ALA A 120 3.68 8.02 -12.34
C ALA A 120 3.82 9.53 -12.07
N GLU A 121 4.15 10.33 -13.08
CA GLU A 121 4.25 11.79 -12.97
C GLU A 121 2.90 12.42 -12.60
N ARG A 122 1.81 11.98 -13.23
CA ARG A 122 0.45 12.45 -12.91
C ARG A 122 0.10 12.13 -11.46
N LEU A 123 0.25 10.88 -11.03
CA LEU A 123 -0.08 10.44 -9.66
C LEU A 123 0.75 11.18 -8.61
N VAL A 124 2.06 11.33 -8.83
CA VAL A 124 2.92 12.05 -7.91
C VAL A 124 2.59 13.56 -7.91
N GLY A 125 2.22 14.12 -9.06
CA GLY A 125 1.74 15.51 -9.15
C GLY A 125 0.49 15.74 -8.31
N GLU A 126 -0.48 14.84 -8.38
CA GLU A 126 -1.71 14.88 -7.56
C GLU A 126 -1.39 14.71 -6.07
N LEU A 127 -0.50 13.76 -5.73
CA LEU A 127 -0.04 13.54 -4.36
C LEU A 127 0.63 14.78 -3.75
N VAL A 128 1.53 15.40 -4.51
CA VAL A 128 2.24 16.62 -4.09
C VAL A 128 1.30 17.80 -3.94
N ALA A 129 0.29 17.93 -4.81
CA ALA A 129 -0.72 18.99 -4.73
C ALA A 129 -1.64 18.81 -3.51
N ALA A 130 -2.10 17.59 -3.26
CA ALA A 130 -3.01 17.28 -2.17
C ALA A 130 -2.35 17.26 -0.80
N ARG A 131 -1.06 16.88 -0.71
CA ARG A 131 -0.26 16.79 0.52
C ARG A 131 -0.96 15.99 1.64
N PRO A 132 -1.30 14.70 1.43
CA PRO A 132 -1.90 13.90 2.48
C PRO A 132 -0.98 13.86 3.71
N ARG A 133 -1.54 14.13 4.89
CA ARG A 133 -0.77 14.40 6.13
C ARG A 133 0.23 13.33 6.53
N ARG A 134 -0.06 12.08 6.24
CA ARG A 134 0.77 10.93 6.65
C ARG A 134 1.72 10.45 5.57
N VAL A 135 1.63 11.00 4.36
CA VAL A 135 2.55 10.60 3.29
C VAL A 135 3.87 11.32 3.45
N ILE A 136 4.91 10.56 3.70
CA ILE A 136 6.26 11.04 4.01
C ILE A 136 7.30 10.65 2.96
N ALA A 137 7.00 9.67 2.13
CA ALA A 137 7.96 9.13 1.16
C ALA A 137 7.29 8.66 -0.13
N LEU A 138 8.10 8.59 -1.19
CA LEU A 138 7.79 7.91 -2.45
C LEU A 138 8.67 6.68 -2.59
N SER A 139 8.05 5.56 -2.96
CA SER A 139 8.68 4.25 -3.16
C SER A 139 8.31 3.65 -4.51
N VAL A 140 8.94 2.52 -4.86
CA VAL A 140 8.58 1.68 -6.02
C VAL A 140 8.55 0.23 -5.59
N ASP A 141 7.50 -0.49 -5.92
CA ASP A 141 7.38 -1.92 -5.70
C ASP A 141 7.01 -2.71 -6.97
N GLY A 142 6.79 -3.99 -6.81
CA GLY A 142 6.48 -4.92 -7.88
C GLY A 142 7.59 -5.93 -8.16
N ASP A 143 7.25 -6.95 -8.94
CA ASP A 143 8.17 -8.06 -9.25
C ASP A 143 9.21 -7.63 -10.28
N GLU A 144 10.44 -7.39 -9.83
CA GLU A 144 11.55 -6.98 -10.68
C GLU A 144 11.95 -8.05 -11.69
N LYS A 145 11.73 -9.34 -11.39
CA LYS A 145 12.01 -10.43 -12.31
C LYS A 145 11.07 -10.42 -13.51
N VAL A 146 9.85 -9.96 -13.32
CA VAL A 146 8.82 -9.87 -14.36
C VAL A 146 8.93 -8.56 -15.14
N THR A 147 9.14 -7.44 -14.44
CA THR A 147 9.08 -6.09 -15.01
C THR A 147 10.45 -5.50 -15.35
N GLY A 148 11.53 -6.10 -14.85
CA GLY A 148 12.88 -5.57 -14.97
C GLY A 148 13.16 -4.36 -14.09
N ARG A 149 14.32 -3.76 -14.28
CA ARG A 149 14.73 -2.54 -13.59
C ARG A 149 13.92 -1.33 -14.11
N THR A 150 13.59 -0.41 -13.24
CA THR A 150 12.92 0.84 -13.63
C THR A 150 13.83 1.80 -14.40
N GLY A 151 15.15 1.71 -14.19
CA GLY A 151 16.11 2.66 -14.77
C GLY A 151 15.71 4.11 -14.44
N GLU A 152 15.74 4.95 -15.47
CA GLU A 152 15.37 6.37 -15.36
C GLU A 152 13.88 6.64 -15.51
N LYS A 153 13.06 5.60 -15.70
CA LYS A 153 11.63 5.72 -16.02
C LYS A 153 10.86 6.64 -15.05
N PHE A 154 11.18 6.60 -13.77
CA PHE A 154 10.48 7.39 -12.76
C PHE A 154 11.28 8.59 -12.26
N GLN A 155 12.35 8.98 -12.95
CA GLN A 155 13.24 10.07 -12.52
C GLN A 155 12.48 11.37 -12.27
N THR A 156 11.59 11.78 -13.18
CA THR A 156 10.79 13.00 -13.05
C THR A 156 9.85 12.93 -11.86
N ALA A 157 9.15 11.80 -11.68
CA ALA A 157 8.24 11.61 -10.54
C ALA A 157 8.98 11.67 -9.20
N PHE A 158 10.17 11.05 -9.10
CA PHE A 158 11.00 11.13 -7.90
C PHE A 158 11.59 12.51 -7.66
N ALA A 159 11.95 13.24 -8.71
CA ALA A 159 12.42 14.63 -8.59
C ALA A 159 11.29 15.54 -8.08
N LEU A 160 10.07 15.37 -8.58
CA LEU A 160 8.88 16.09 -8.12
C LEU A 160 8.60 15.81 -6.63
N ALA A 161 8.60 14.55 -6.23
CA ALA A 161 8.42 14.16 -4.83
C ALA A 161 9.49 14.77 -3.92
N ALA A 162 10.77 14.73 -4.34
CA ALA A 162 11.88 15.30 -3.59
C ALA A 162 11.75 16.83 -3.43
N SER A 163 11.33 17.54 -4.50
CA SER A 163 11.10 18.99 -4.44
C SER A 163 9.99 19.38 -3.48
N ALA A 164 9.05 18.48 -3.23
CA ALA A 164 7.96 18.62 -2.26
C ALA A 164 8.33 18.19 -0.83
N GLY A 165 9.58 17.74 -0.59
CA GLY A 165 10.08 17.32 0.70
C GLY A 165 9.76 15.86 1.06
N LEU A 166 9.28 15.04 0.12
CA LEU A 166 9.09 13.61 0.36
C LEU A 166 10.43 12.86 0.31
N HIS A 167 10.61 11.94 1.24
CA HIS A 167 11.71 11.00 1.20
C HIS A 167 11.59 10.04 0.01
N ARG A 168 12.71 9.43 -0.37
CA ARG A 168 12.77 8.46 -1.48
C ARG A 168 13.31 7.15 -0.93
N THR A 169 12.62 6.07 -1.20
CA THR A 169 13.00 4.73 -0.74
C THR A 169 12.89 3.71 -1.88
#